data_d2d3918798b0dd43155440c8f90a4c96
#
_entry.id   d2d3918798b0dd43155440c8f90a4c96
#
_cell.length_a   1.000
_cell.length_b   1.000
_cell.length_c   1.000
_cell.angle_alpha   90.00
_cell.angle_beta   90.00
_cell.angle_gamma   90.00
#
_symmetry.space_group_name_H-M   'P 1'
#
loop_
_entity.id
_entity.type
_entity.pdbx_description
1 polymer ?
#
loop_
_entity_poly.entity_id
_entity_poly.type
_entity_poly.pdbx_seq_one_letter_code
_entity_poly.pdbx_strand_id
1 'polypeptide(L)'
;MKKNIILTLALLSQTIIAQVTLSPVIVTQNDSVTIIFDATQGNQGLVGVNPVYMHTGVITNLSSTPTSWRHVQGNWGVHDPKMLMTPLGNNLHSLKFHINTFYGVPSNETVSALAFVFRNIDGSKEGKTTTNGDIFAPISQGGYLAFINSHPFVQYLYAQGDTMNLQMIASAPSTIELY
;
A
#
# COMPACT_ATOMS: atom_id res chain seq x y z
N MET A 1 -29.42 -34.22 33.90
CA MET A 1 -29.35 -32.84 33.40
C MET A 1 -28.00 -32.61 32.74
N LYS A 2 -27.95 -32.52 31.39
CA LYS A 2 -26.71 -32.23 30.66
C LYS A 2 -26.57 -30.72 30.61
N LYS A 3 -25.50 -30.16 31.22
CA LYS A 3 -25.14 -28.75 31.13
C LYS A 3 -24.48 -28.51 29.77
N ASN A 4 -25.17 -27.80 28.90
CA ASN A 4 -24.56 -27.30 27.66
C ASN A 4 -23.71 -26.09 28.01
N ILE A 5 -22.38 -26.19 27.83
CA ILE A 5 -21.46 -25.08 27.94
C ILE A 5 -21.43 -24.42 26.54
N ILE A 6 -21.98 -23.24 26.42
CA ILE A 6 -21.86 -22.39 25.21
C ILE A 6 -20.53 -21.65 25.34
N LEU A 7 -19.54 -22.08 24.56
CA LEU A 7 -18.26 -21.38 24.43
C LEU A 7 -18.44 -20.25 23.38
N THR A 8 -18.61 -19.01 23.85
CA THR A 8 -18.68 -17.84 22.97
C THR A 8 -17.25 -17.48 22.56
N LEU A 9 -16.87 -17.84 21.35
CA LEU A 9 -15.61 -17.42 20.74
C LEU A 9 -15.75 -15.98 20.23
N ALA A 10 -15.24 -15.00 20.97
CA ALA A 10 -15.14 -13.63 20.49
C ALA A 10 -14.02 -13.54 19.46
N LEU A 11 -14.36 -13.52 18.16
CA LEU A 11 -13.41 -13.16 17.12
C LEU A 11 -13.16 -11.65 17.23
N LEU A 12 -11.99 -11.25 17.75
CA LEU A 12 -11.47 -9.91 17.53
C LEU A 12 -11.05 -9.81 16.05
N SER A 13 -11.83 -9.13 15.25
CA SER A 13 -11.41 -8.72 13.91
C SER A 13 -10.32 -7.65 14.05
N GLN A 14 -9.07 -8.05 13.90
CA GLN A 14 -7.97 -7.08 13.76
C GLN A 14 -8.03 -6.52 12.34
N THR A 15 -8.42 -5.26 12.20
CA THR A 15 -8.20 -4.52 10.98
C THR A 15 -6.70 -4.30 10.83
N ILE A 16 -6.07 -5.00 9.90
CA ILE A 16 -4.68 -4.70 9.54
C ILE A 16 -4.71 -3.37 8.79
N ILE A 17 -4.35 -2.30 9.47
CA ILE A 17 -4.17 -0.98 8.85
C ILE A 17 -2.74 -0.99 8.27
N ALA A 18 -2.64 -0.88 6.95
CA ALA A 18 -1.35 -0.82 6.28
C ALA A 18 -0.69 0.55 6.53
N GLN A 19 0.61 0.57 6.78
CA GLN A 19 1.39 1.81 6.95
C GLN A 19 1.39 2.67 5.68
N VAL A 20 1.38 2.03 4.52
CA VAL A 20 1.25 2.67 3.21
C VAL A 20 0.10 2.03 2.45
N THR A 21 -0.79 2.87 1.95
CA THR A 21 -1.91 2.47 1.08
C THR A 21 -1.75 3.11 -0.29
N LEU A 22 -1.99 2.32 -1.34
CA LEU A 22 -2.07 2.80 -2.72
C LEU A 22 -3.53 3.07 -3.10
N SER A 23 -3.78 4.19 -3.78
CA SER A 23 -5.09 4.50 -4.35
C SER A 23 -4.95 4.90 -5.82
N PRO A 24 -5.47 4.11 -6.77
CA PRO A 24 -6.20 2.84 -6.57
C PRO A 24 -5.33 1.75 -5.95
N VAL A 25 -5.95 0.74 -5.32
CA VAL A 25 -5.25 -0.36 -4.63
C VAL A 25 -4.43 -1.21 -5.60
N ILE A 26 -4.92 -1.37 -6.83
CA ILE A 26 -4.23 -2.12 -7.88
C ILE A 26 -3.78 -1.12 -8.94
N VAL A 27 -2.47 -1.01 -9.10
CA VAL A 27 -1.82 -0.13 -10.08
C VAL A 27 -0.71 -0.88 -10.81
N THR A 28 -0.44 -0.46 -12.02
CA THR A 28 0.72 -0.83 -12.81
C THR A 28 1.72 0.35 -12.86
N GLN A 29 2.90 0.13 -13.39
CA GLN A 29 3.87 1.21 -13.58
C GLN A 29 3.39 2.33 -14.51
N ASN A 30 2.36 2.09 -15.34
CA ASN A 30 1.81 3.06 -16.29
C ASN A 30 0.65 3.88 -15.72
N ASP A 31 0.34 3.72 -14.45
CA ASP A 31 -0.78 4.38 -13.81
C ASP A 31 -0.35 5.55 -12.93
N SER A 32 -1.31 6.43 -12.67
CA SER A 32 -1.20 7.41 -11.58
C SER A 32 -1.65 6.79 -10.27
N VAL A 33 -0.91 7.06 -9.20
CA VAL A 33 -1.19 6.55 -7.86
C VAL A 33 -1.17 7.67 -6.85
N THR A 34 -2.03 7.59 -5.85
CA THR A 34 -1.93 8.36 -4.62
C THR A 34 -1.38 7.44 -3.54
N ILE A 35 -0.22 7.81 -3.00
CA ILE A 35 0.35 7.17 -1.81
C ILE A 35 -0.28 7.82 -0.59
N ILE A 36 -0.79 7.01 0.33
CA ILE A 36 -1.27 7.46 1.64
C ILE A 36 -0.40 6.79 2.69
N PHE A 37 0.32 7.59 3.46
CA PHE A 37 1.16 7.17 4.57
C PHE A 37 0.47 7.45 5.89
N ASP A 38 0.37 6.44 6.75
CA ASP A 38 -0.12 6.54 8.12
C ASP A 38 1.06 6.50 9.10
N ALA A 39 1.40 7.64 9.68
CA ALA A 39 2.50 7.75 10.62
C ALA A 39 2.24 7.09 11.98
N THR A 40 1.00 6.66 12.26
CA THR A 40 0.66 5.91 13.47
C THR A 40 1.02 4.43 13.38
N GLN A 41 1.38 3.97 12.18
CA GLN A 41 1.80 2.60 11.90
C GLN A 41 3.33 2.49 11.83
N GLY A 42 3.83 1.26 11.77
CA GLY A 42 5.26 1.00 11.69
C GLY A 42 6.00 1.39 12.96
N ASN A 43 7.15 2.07 12.80
CA ASN A 43 7.97 2.53 13.94
C ASN A 43 7.45 3.80 14.64
N GLN A 44 6.38 4.41 14.11
CA GLN A 44 5.73 5.61 14.65
C GLN A 44 6.64 6.85 14.80
N GLY A 45 7.80 6.84 14.15
CA GLY A 45 8.81 7.90 14.27
C GLY A 45 8.36 9.27 13.76
N LEU A 46 7.26 9.34 13.01
CA LEU A 46 6.69 10.57 12.45
C LEU A 46 5.33 10.95 13.02
N VAL A 47 4.87 10.34 14.11
CA VAL A 47 3.62 10.75 14.78
C VAL A 47 3.75 12.22 15.25
N GLY A 48 2.77 13.04 14.88
CA GLY A 48 2.74 14.48 15.20
C GLY A 48 3.75 15.34 14.42
N VAL A 49 4.48 14.76 13.45
CA VAL A 49 5.45 15.49 12.63
C VAL A 49 4.79 16.09 11.40
N ASN A 50 5.08 17.37 11.15
CA ASN A 50 4.72 18.10 9.93
C ASN A 50 5.75 19.22 9.70
N PRO A 51 6.31 19.38 8.50
CA PRO A 51 6.02 18.64 7.27
C PRO A 51 6.67 17.24 7.21
N VAL A 52 6.04 16.35 6.43
CA VAL A 52 6.57 15.03 6.10
C VAL A 52 6.96 14.98 4.63
N TYR A 53 8.08 14.35 4.34
CA TYR A 53 8.64 14.16 3.01
C TYR A 53 8.76 12.67 2.71
N MET A 54 8.50 12.31 1.46
CA MET A 54 8.73 10.97 0.94
C MET A 54 10.16 10.87 0.38
N HIS A 55 10.93 9.87 0.80
CA HIS A 55 12.14 9.41 0.13
C HIS A 55 11.81 8.05 -0.47
N THR A 56 11.96 7.88 -1.78
CA THR A 56 11.35 6.75 -2.46
C THR A 56 12.17 6.30 -3.67
N GLY A 57 11.99 5.05 -4.04
CA GLY A 57 12.54 4.44 -5.24
C GLY A 57 11.65 3.29 -5.70
N VAL A 58 12.12 2.52 -6.64
CA VAL A 58 11.42 1.35 -7.17
C VAL A 58 12.30 0.12 -7.13
N ILE A 59 11.65 -1.04 -7.03
CA ILE A 59 12.25 -2.34 -7.30
C ILE A 59 11.85 -2.71 -8.72
N THR A 60 12.84 -3.06 -9.54
CA THR A 60 12.62 -3.45 -10.95
C THR A 60 13.20 -4.82 -11.22
N ASN A 61 12.93 -5.33 -12.42
CA ASN A 61 13.58 -6.55 -12.92
C ASN A 61 15.11 -6.44 -13.02
N LEU A 62 15.68 -5.24 -12.92
CA LEU A 62 17.14 -4.98 -12.91
C LEU A 62 17.69 -4.67 -11.51
N SER A 63 16.87 -4.76 -10.46
CA SER A 63 17.33 -4.66 -9.08
C SER A 63 18.18 -5.87 -8.71
N SER A 64 19.33 -5.66 -8.09
CA SER A 64 20.27 -6.74 -7.74
C SER A 64 19.76 -7.64 -6.62
N THR A 65 18.87 -7.13 -5.79
CA THR A 65 18.15 -7.85 -4.74
C THR A 65 16.71 -7.34 -4.65
N PRO A 66 15.78 -8.07 -3.98
CA PRO A 66 14.41 -7.60 -3.76
C PRO A 66 14.27 -6.30 -2.96
N THR A 67 15.38 -5.82 -2.39
CA THR A 67 15.43 -4.58 -1.60
C THR A 67 16.38 -3.53 -2.19
N SER A 68 16.98 -3.78 -3.36
CA SER A 68 17.87 -2.84 -4.02
C SER A 68 17.08 -1.81 -4.80
N TRP A 69 16.95 -0.61 -4.25
CA TRP A 69 16.23 0.50 -4.85
C TRP A 69 16.89 0.98 -6.14
N ARG A 70 16.08 1.31 -7.12
CA ARG A 70 16.47 1.98 -8.36
C ARG A 70 15.67 3.27 -8.50
N HIS A 71 16.13 4.17 -9.37
CA HIS A 71 15.45 5.43 -9.70
C HIS A 71 15.01 6.24 -8.45
N VAL A 72 15.90 6.31 -7.46
CA VAL A 72 15.62 6.98 -6.18
C VAL A 72 15.27 8.44 -6.40
N GLN A 73 14.21 8.90 -5.73
CA GLN A 73 13.73 10.27 -5.75
C GLN A 73 13.79 10.87 -4.34
N GLY A 74 14.11 12.16 -4.30
CA GLY A 74 14.26 12.95 -3.08
C GLY A 74 15.67 12.86 -2.49
N ASN A 75 16.25 14.01 -2.20
CA ASN A 75 17.54 14.11 -1.50
C ASN A 75 17.31 14.03 0.01
N TRP A 76 18.15 13.26 0.71
CA TRP A 76 18.04 13.11 2.16
C TRP A 76 18.36 14.41 2.91
N GLY A 77 17.54 14.73 3.92
CA GLY A 77 17.77 15.89 4.79
C GLY A 77 17.62 17.26 4.11
N VAL A 78 17.03 17.32 2.92
CA VAL A 78 16.84 18.54 2.15
C VAL A 78 15.35 18.79 1.89
N HIS A 79 14.95 20.07 1.95
CA HIS A 79 13.62 20.48 1.50
C HIS A 79 13.51 20.26 -0.01
N ASP A 80 12.64 19.34 -0.40
CA ASP A 80 12.31 19.05 -1.79
C ASP A 80 10.79 19.15 -1.98
N PRO A 81 10.29 20.21 -2.63
CA PRO A 81 8.86 20.41 -2.83
C PRO A 81 8.17 19.26 -3.58
N LYS A 82 8.91 18.54 -4.44
CA LYS A 82 8.39 17.38 -5.18
C LYS A 82 8.07 16.20 -4.24
N MET A 83 8.80 16.12 -3.12
CA MET A 83 8.68 15.05 -2.13
C MET A 83 7.81 15.42 -0.93
N LEU A 84 7.39 16.69 -0.85
CA LEU A 84 6.54 17.18 0.24
C LEU A 84 5.16 16.53 0.16
N MET A 85 4.77 15.84 1.23
CA MET A 85 3.45 15.23 1.32
C MET A 85 2.40 16.21 1.81
N THR A 86 1.17 16.09 1.30
CA THR A 86 0.00 16.84 1.76
C THR A 86 -0.56 16.18 3.02
N PRO A 87 -0.66 16.91 4.14
CA PRO A 87 -1.28 16.38 5.35
C PRO A 87 -2.81 16.23 5.14
N LEU A 88 -3.35 15.07 5.54
CA LEU A 88 -4.79 14.76 5.50
C LEU A 88 -5.45 14.83 6.89
N GLY A 89 -4.69 15.16 7.94
CA GLY A 89 -5.12 15.05 9.33
C GLY A 89 -4.87 13.66 9.92
N ASN A 90 -5.03 13.51 11.24
CA ASN A 90 -4.89 12.25 11.97
C ASN A 90 -3.58 11.49 11.69
N ASN A 91 -2.46 12.21 11.48
CA ASN A 91 -1.16 11.66 11.09
C ASN A 91 -1.12 10.95 9.73
N LEU A 92 -2.11 11.22 8.86
CA LEU A 92 -2.13 10.76 7.49
C LEU A 92 -1.52 11.81 6.57
N HIS A 93 -0.73 11.36 5.60
CA HIS A 93 -0.08 12.19 4.61
C HIS A 93 -0.21 11.55 3.23
N SER A 94 -0.37 12.37 2.17
CA SER A 94 -0.53 11.85 0.81
C SER A 94 0.37 12.54 -0.21
N LEU A 95 0.71 11.80 -1.27
CA LEU A 95 1.35 12.33 -2.46
C LEU A 95 0.83 11.59 -3.69
N LYS A 96 0.47 12.33 -4.75
CA LYS A 96 -0.04 11.76 -6.01
C LYS A 96 0.97 11.97 -7.13
N PHE A 97 1.24 10.92 -7.91
CA PHE A 97 2.11 11.00 -9.08
C PHE A 97 1.81 9.88 -10.08
N HIS A 98 2.31 10.02 -11.32
CA HIS A 98 2.30 8.95 -12.32
C HIS A 98 3.62 8.17 -12.22
N ILE A 99 3.55 6.86 -11.99
CA ILE A 99 4.69 6.04 -11.56
C ILE A 99 5.89 6.15 -12.54
N ASN A 100 5.73 5.76 -13.79
CA ASN A 100 6.84 5.80 -14.75
C ASN A 100 7.47 7.18 -14.91
N THR A 101 6.63 8.22 -15.01
CA THR A 101 7.10 9.60 -15.20
C THR A 101 7.83 10.12 -13.96
N PHE A 102 7.31 9.81 -12.79
CA PHE A 102 7.86 10.29 -11.52
C PHE A 102 9.25 9.72 -11.25
N TYR A 103 9.43 8.42 -11.50
CA TYR A 103 10.71 7.74 -11.29
C TYR A 103 11.64 7.80 -12.51
N GLY A 104 11.14 8.18 -13.68
CA GLY A 104 11.92 8.17 -14.92
C GLY A 104 12.31 6.75 -15.34
N VAL A 105 11.40 5.78 -15.18
CA VAL A 105 11.67 4.36 -15.48
C VAL A 105 11.76 4.17 -17.01
N PRO A 106 12.88 3.64 -17.54
CA PRO A 106 13.00 3.33 -18.95
C PRO A 106 12.04 2.22 -19.42
N SER A 107 11.67 2.23 -20.70
CA SER A 107 10.71 1.27 -21.27
C SER A 107 11.16 -0.20 -21.22
N ASN A 108 12.46 -0.45 -21.05
CA ASN A 108 13.04 -1.79 -20.90
C ASN A 108 13.12 -2.26 -19.43
N GLU A 109 12.64 -1.46 -18.48
CA GLU A 109 12.54 -1.85 -17.07
C GLU A 109 11.09 -2.06 -16.65
N THR A 110 10.87 -3.07 -15.82
CA THR A 110 9.56 -3.40 -15.24
C THR A 110 9.60 -3.22 -13.74
N VAL A 111 8.73 -2.35 -13.22
CA VAL A 111 8.62 -2.06 -11.79
C VAL A 111 7.77 -3.13 -11.11
N SER A 112 8.29 -3.78 -10.08
CA SER A 112 7.59 -4.78 -9.27
C SER A 112 7.08 -4.26 -7.94
N ALA A 113 7.73 -3.23 -7.38
CA ALA A 113 7.31 -2.60 -6.14
C ALA A 113 7.77 -1.15 -6.07
N LEU A 114 7.03 -0.34 -5.34
CA LEU A 114 7.46 0.97 -4.84
C LEU A 114 8.13 0.77 -3.48
N ALA A 115 9.18 1.54 -3.20
CA ALA A 115 9.93 1.48 -1.97
C ALA A 115 9.95 2.85 -1.29
N PHE A 116 9.82 2.89 0.04
CA PHE A 116 9.65 4.15 0.79
C PHE A 116 10.41 4.16 2.10
N VAL A 117 10.92 5.34 2.43
CA VAL A 117 11.16 5.85 3.77
C VAL A 117 10.55 7.25 3.85
N PHE A 118 9.76 7.50 4.86
CA PHE A 118 9.24 8.85 5.11
C PHE A 118 10.12 9.56 6.12
N ARG A 119 10.21 10.88 6.06
CA ARG A 119 11.10 11.65 6.92
C ARG A 119 10.55 13.04 7.22
N ASN A 120 11.05 13.67 8.28
CA ASN A 120 10.93 15.11 8.49
C ASN A 120 11.88 15.89 7.56
N ILE A 121 11.89 17.22 7.66
CA ILE A 121 12.64 18.10 6.74
C ILE A 121 14.14 17.81 6.73
N ASP A 122 14.76 17.60 7.90
CA ASP A 122 16.21 17.39 8.05
C ASP A 122 16.63 15.90 8.06
N GLY A 123 15.68 14.98 7.95
CA GLY A 123 15.95 13.55 7.95
C GLY A 123 16.32 12.95 9.32
N SER A 124 16.18 13.72 10.41
CA SER A 124 16.49 13.25 11.77
C SER A 124 15.41 12.32 12.35
N LYS A 125 14.20 12.33 11.77
CA LYS A 125 13.09 11.43 12.12
C LYS A 125 12.63 10.69 10.89
N GLU A 126 12.32 9.40 11.05
CA GLU A 126 11.96 8.51 9.95
C GLU A 126 10.67 7.74 10.25
N GLY A 127 9.86 7.54 9.22
CA GLY A 127 8.73 6.61 9.18
C GLY A 127 9.14 5.36 8.41
N LYS A 128 9.33 4.26 9.12
CA LYS A 128 9.79 2.95 8.64
C LYS A 128 8.92 1.83 9.19
N THR A 129 9.16 0.59 8.78
CA THR A 129 8.48 -0.58 9.36
C THR A 129 8.71 -0.68 10.87
N THR A 130 7.96 -1.53 11.57
CA THR A 130 8.13 -1.80 13.00
C THR A 130 9.53 -2.29 13.37
N THR A 131 10.24 -2.87 12.41
CA THR A 131 11.63 -3.35 12.56
C THR A 131 12.66 -2.34 12.06
N ASN A 132 12.26 -1.09 11.80
CA ASN A 132 13.09 -0.02 11.22
C ASN A 132 13.65 -0.34 9.82
N GLY A 133 13.02 -1.24 9.09
CA GLY A 133 13.31 -1.50 7.69
C GLY A 133 12.54 -0.57 6.75
N ASP A 134 12.91 -0.59 5.48
CA ASP A 134 12.20 0.14 4.42
C ASP A 134 10.80 -0.45 4.19
N ILE A 135 9.90 0.38 3.66
CA ILE A 135 8.53 -0.01 3.36
C ILE A 135 8.43 -0.34 1.89
N PHE A 136 7.85 -1.49 1.55
CA PHE A 136 7.66 -1.91 0.16
C PHE A 136 6.18 -2.11 -0.13
N ALA A 137 5.70 -1.51 -1.24
CA ALA A 137 4.35 -1.67 -1.76
C ALA A 137 4.40 -2.33 -3.14
N PRO A 138 4.06 -3.61 -3.28
CA PRO A 138 4.01 -4.29 -4.56
C PRO A 138 3.00 -3.62 -5.51
N ILE A 139 3.34 -3.60 -6.81
CA ILE A 139 2.43 -3.16 -7.87
C ILE A 139 2.20 -4.29 -8.88
N SER A 140 1.10 -4.20 -9.62
CA SER A 140 0.74 -5.21 -10.61
C SER A 140 1.68 -5.14 -11.83
N GLN A 141 2.05 -6.31 -12.33
CA GLN A 141 2.80 -6.43 -13.60
C GLN A 141 1.87 -6.45 -14.83
N GLY A 142 0.59 -6.17 -14.64
CA GLY A 142 -0.47 -6.29 -15.64
C GLY A 142 -1.20 -7.63 -15.57
N GLY A 143 -2.37 -7.70 -16.22
CA GLY A 143 -3.14 -8.96 -16.29
C GLY A 143 -3.63 -9.46 -14.93
N TYR A 144 -4.35 -8.63 -14.16
CA TYR A 144 -4.90 -9.05 -12.87
C TYR A 144 -6.43 -9.17 -12.91
N LEU A 145 -6.91 -10.03 -12.05
CA LEU A 145 -8.31 -10.10 -11.61
C LEU A 145 -8.29 -10.01 -10.07
N ALA A 146 -9.01 -9.04 -9.50
CA ALA A 146 -9.06 -8.88 -8.06
C ALA A 146 -10.49 -8.67 -7.57
N PHE A 147 -10.80 -9.26 -6.42
CA PHE A 147 -12.02 -8.98 -5.69
C PHE A 147 -11.83 -7.68 -4.89
N ILE A 148 -12.68 -6.68 -5.13
CA ILE A 148 -12.61 -5.37 -4.44
C ILE A 148 -13.13 -5.50 -3.01
N ASN A 149 -14.09 -6.38 -2.77
CA ASN A 149 -14.65 -6.64 -1.45
C ASN A 149 -13.87 -7.76 -0.76
N SER A 150 -12.62 -7.49 -0.43
CA SER A 150 -11.84 -8.38 0.43
C SER A 150 -12.23 -8.15 1.90
N HIS A 151 -13.36 -8.66 2.31
CA HIS A 151 -13.52 -8.99 3.73
C HIS A 151 -12.66 -10.22 3.98
N PRO A 152 -11.71 -10.15 4.93
CA PRO A 152 -10.85 -11.30 5.21
C PRO A 152 -11.75 -12.46 5.65
N PHE A 153 -11.88 -13.46 4.82
CA PHE A 153 -12.44 -14.79 5.09
C PHE A 153 -13.62 -14.83 6.09
N VAL A 154 -14.62 -14.01 5.92
CA VAL A 154 -15.90 -14.24 6.58
C VAL A 154 -16.63 -15.27 5.72
N GLN A 155 -16.75 -16.48 6.22
CA GLN A 155 -17.59 -17.49 5.60
C GLN A 155 -19.05 -17.03 5.74
N TYR A 156 -19.60 -16.48 4.67
CA TYR A 156 -21.04 -16.16 4.62
C TYR A 156 -21.80 -17.46 4.33
N LEU A 157 -22.72 -17.80 5.22
CA LEU A 157 -23.72 -18.82 4.95
C LEU A 157 -24.88 -18.15 4.24
N TYR A 158 -25.04 -18.41 2.96
CA TYR A 158 -26.18 -17.97 2.17
C TYR A 158 -27.25 -19.05 2.14
N ALA A 159 -28.51 -18.64 2.30
CA ALA A 159 -29.66 -19.51 2.04
C ALA A 159 -29.99 -19.48 0.54
N GLN A 160 -30.71 -20.50 0.08
CA GLN A 160 -31.21 -20.53 -1.29
C GLN A 160 -32.13 -19.32 -1.55
N GLY A 161 -31.80 -18.52 -2.53
CA GLY A 161 -32.50 -17.29 -2.89
C GLY A 161 -31.88 -15.99 -2.38
N ASP A 162 -30.81 -16.08 -1.56
CA ASP A 162 -30.06 -14.90 -1.15
C ASP A 162 -29.28 -14.32 -2.34
N THR A 163 -29.09 -13.01 -2.34
CA THR A 163 -28.31 -12.30 -3.36
C THR A 163 -26.92 -11.98 -2.81
N MET A 164 -25.89 -12.49 -3.49
CA MET A 164 -24.51 -12.15 -3.23
C MET A 164 -24.00 -11.12 -4.26
N ASN A 165 -23.57 -9.95 -3.80
CA ASN A 165 -22.94 -8.94 -4.65
C ASN A 165 -21.43 -9.13 -4.64
N LEU A 166 -20.86 -9.50 -5.78
CA LEU A 166 -19.43 -9.59 -6.00
C LEU A 166 -18.96 -8.39 -6.82
N GLN A 167 -17.98 -7.66 -6.33
CA GLN A 167 -17.31 -6.61 -7.08
C GLN A 167 -15.89 -7.06 -7.43
N MET A 168 -15.55 -6.95 -8.70
CA MET A 168 -14.25 -7.35 -9.24
C MET A 168 -13.70 -6.27 -10.15
N ILE A 169 -12.38 -6.14 -10.17
CA ILE A 169 -11.64 -5.35 -11.16
C ILE A 169 -10.77 -6.29 -11.98
N ALA A 170 -10.82 -6.14 -13.30
CA ALA A 170 -9.92 -6.81 -14.23
C ALA A 170 -9.19 -5.77 -15.07
N SER A 171 -7.92 -6.00 -15.36
CA SER A 171 -7.10 -5.13 -16.20
C SER A 171 -7.36 -5.32 -17.70
N ALA A 172 -8.08 -6.38 -18.09
CA ALA A 172 -8.50 -6.71 -19.45
C ALA A 172 -9.86 -7.41 -19.44
N PRO A 173 -10.55 -7.51 -20.58
CA PRO A 173 -11.76 -8.34 -20.69
C PRO A 173 -11.48 -9.76 -20.18
N SER A 174 -12.28 -10.21 -19.22
CA SER A 174 -12.11 -11.49 -18.54
C SER A 174 -13.45 -12.21 -18.41
N THR A 175 -13.43 -13.54 -18.50
CA THR A 175 -14.59 -14.37 -18.21
C THR A 175 -14.56 -14.82 -16.77
N ILE A 176 -15.70 -14.73 -16.09
CA ILE A 176 -15.88 -15.18 -14.71
C ILE A 176 -16.79 -16.39 -14.74
N GLU A 177 -16.32 -17.51 -14.21
CA GLU A 177 -17.09 -18.72 -14.04
C GLU A 177 -17.30 -18.96 -12.53
N LEU A 178 -18.55 -19.19 -12.13
CA LEU A 178 -18.93 -19.56 -10.77
C LEU A 178 -19.28 -21.04 -10.75
N TYR A 179 -18.66 -21.82 -9.89
CA TYR A 179 -18.88 -23.25 -9.71
C TYR A 179 -19.54 -23.52 -8.36
#